data_16c69206f1cd314a64898c7ae709386c
#
_entry.id   16c69206f1cd314a64898c7ae709386c
#
_cell.length_a   1.000
_cell.length_b   1.000
_cell.length_c   1.000
_cell.angle_alpha   90.00
_cell.angle_beta   90.00
_cell.angle_gamma   90.00
#
_symmetry.space_group_name_H-M   'P 1'
#
loop_
_entity.id
_entity.type
_entity.pdbx_description
1 polymer ?
#
loop_
_entity_poly.entity_id
_entity_poly.type
_entity_poly.pdbx_seq_one_letter_code
_entity_poly.pdbx_strand_id
1 'polypeptide(L)' 'MSFTDQEYFEVIEKNETVKEAYENIKQICIELQKQTNCPEEDLNNFLEFISRQWNKE' A
#
# COMPACT_ATOMS: atom_id res chain seq x y z
N MET A 1 0.68 18.10 -0.67
CA MET A 1 1.13 17.86 -2.04
C MET A 1 1.13 16.37 -2.32
N SER A 2 0.50 15.96 -3.39
CA SER A 2 0.43 14.54 -3.72
C SER A 2 1.14 14.27 -5.04
N PHE A 3 1.85 13.16 -5.09
CA PHE A 3 2.48 12.69 -6.31
C PHE A 3 1.45 12.01 -7.20
N THR A 4 1.68 12.06 -8.50
CA THR A 4 0.90 11.26 -9.42
C THR A 4 1.36 9.79 -9.32
N ASP A 5 0.56 8.88 -9.86
CA ASP A 5 0.94 7.48 -9.90
C ASP A 5 2.26 7.28 -10.64
N GLN A 6 2.45 8.01 -11.72
CA GLN A 6 3.69 7.90 -12.48
C GLN A 6 4.90 8.34 -11.66
N GLU A 7 4.76 9.40 -10.89
CA GLU A 7 5.85 9.86 -10.02
C GLU A 7 6.19 8.83 -8.94
N TYR A 8 5.17 8.17 -8.37
CA TYR A 8 5.41 7.09 -7.43
C TYR A 8 6.16 5.92 -8.08
N PHE A 9 5.77 5.53 -9.29
CA PHE A 9 6.47 4.46 -10.00
C PHE A 9 7.92 4.82 -10.31
N GLU A 10 8.20 6.07 -10.62
CA GLU A 10 9.57 6.51 -10.83
C GLU A 10 10.41 6.40 -9.55
N VAL A 11 9.84 6.79 -8.42
CA VAL A 11 10.53 6.67 -7.13
C VAL A 11 10.79 5.20 -6.81
N ILE A 12 9.81 4.33 -7.06
CA ILE A 12 9.94 2.89 -6.85
C ILE A 12 11.10 2.32 -7.66
N GLU A 13 11.24 2.75 -8.92
CA GLU A 13 12.32 2.27 -9.76
C GLU A 13 13.71 2.74 -9.30
N LYS A 14 13.79 3.95 -8.77
CA LYS A 14 15.07 4.56 -8.42
C LYS A 14 15.52 4.27 -7.00
N ASN A 15 14.61 3.89 -6.14
CA ASN A 15 14.90 3.68 -4.72
C ASN A 15 14.55 2.25 -4.33
N GLU A 16 15.56 1.46 -4.04
CA GLU A 16 15.37 0.05 -3.73
C GLU A 16 14.57 -0.19 -2.45
N THR A 17 14.76 0.66 -1.45
CA THR A 17 13.99 0.56 -0.20
C THR A 17 12.50 0.80 -0.45
N VAL A 18 12.17 1.79 -1.27
CA VAL A 18 10.78 2.08 -1.63
C VAL A 18 10.20 0.93 -2.45
N LYS A 19 10.98 0.37 -3.36
CA LYS A 19 10.55 -0.77 -4.17
C LYS A 19 10.23 -1.99 -3.29
N GLU A 20 11.10 -2.29 -2.34
CA GLU A 20 10.86 -3.41 -1.42
C GLU A 20 9.61 -3.18 -0.59
N ALA A 21 9.42 -1.97 -0.08
CA ALA A 21 8.21 -1.62 0.69
C ALA A 21 6.96 -1.80 -0.15
N TYR A 22 7.01 -1.34 -1.39
CA TYR A 22 5.88 -1.47 -2.32
C TYR A 22 5.52 -2.94 -2.55
N GLU A 23 6.52 -3.78 -2.84
CA GLU A 23 6.29 -5.19 -3.09
C GLU A 23 5.79 -5.92 -1.84
N ASN A 24 6.35 -5.60 -0.68
CA ASN A 24 5.93 -6.21 0.57
C ASN A 24 4.49 -5.85 0.93
N ILE A 25 4.13 -4.59 0.78
CA ILE A 25 2.75 -4.14 1.07
C ILE A 25 1.76 -4.82 0.12
N LYS A 26 2.11 -4.91 -1.17
CA LYS A 26 1.26 -5.62 -2.14
C LYS A 26 1.08 -7.08 -1.76
N GLN A 27 2.17 -7.74 -1.37
CA GLN A 27 2.11 -9.14 -1.00
C GLN A 27 1.25 -9.37 0.24
N ILE A 28 1.37 -8.50 1.23
CA ILE A 28 0.56 -8.59 2.43
C ILE A 28 -0.92 -8.41 2.09
N CYS A 29 -1.24 -7.48 1.22
CA CYS A 29 -2.62 -7.26 0.79
C CYS A 29 -3.18 -8.49 0.07
N ILE A 30 -2.38 -9.11 -0.79
CA ILE A 30 -2.80 -10.33 -1.49
C ILE A 30 -3.10 -11.45 -0.51
N GLU A 31 -2.23 -11.65 0.47
CA GLU A 31 -2.42 -12.68 1.48
C GLU A 31 -3.64 -12.42 2.35
N LEU A 32 -3.86 -11.17 2.72
CA LEU A 32 -5.04 -10.79 3.49
C LEU A 32 -6.31 -11.12 2.73
N GLN A 33 -6.36 -10.81 1.45
CA GLN A 33 -7.52 -11.14 0.62
C GLN A 33 -7.75 -12.64 0.54
N LYS A 34 -6.69 -13.42 0.41
CA LYS A 34 -6.80 -14.88 0.33
C LYS A 34 -7.33 -15.48 1.63
N GLN A 35 -6.89 -14.98 2.76
CA GLN A 35 -7.28 -15.55 4.06
C GLN A 35 -8.67 -15.12 4.49
N THR A 36 -9.05 -13.90 4.19
CA THR A 36 -10.34 -13.35 4.63
C THR A 36 -11.38 -13.34 3.54
N ASN A 37 -10.97 -13.54 2.28
CA ASN A 37 -11.82 -13.46 1.11
C ASN A 37 -12.58 -12.13 1.05
N CYS A 38 -11.94 -11.04 1.48
CA CYS A 38 -12.57 -9.74 1.48
C CYS A 38 -12.50 -9.08 0.10
N PRO A 39 -13.51 -8.25 -0.26
CA PRO A 39 -13.48 -7.51 -1.51
C PRO A 39 -12.43 -6.38 -1.46
N GLU A 40 -12.06 -5.89 -2.65
CA GLU A 40 -11.08 -4.80 -2.76
C GLU A 40 -11.50 -3.56 -1.98
N GLU A 41 -12.79 -3.27 -1.93
CA GLU A 41 -13.29 -2.12 -1.20
C GLU A 41 -12.93 -2.20 0.28
N ASP A 42 -13.07 -3.37 0.87
CA ASP A 42 -12.72 -3.56 2.27
C ASP A 42 -11.22 -3.43 2.48
N LEU A 43 -10.43 -3.92 1.54
CA LEU A 43 -9.00 -3.78 1.61
C LEU A 43 -8.57 -2.31 1.53
N ASN A 44 -9.18 -1.55 0.64
CA ASN A 44 -8.90 -0.12 0.54
C ASN A 44 -9.28 0.63 1.82
N ASN A 45 -10.40 0.27 2.42
CA ASN A 45 -10.83 0.86 3.69
C ASN A 45 -9.85 0.55 4.82
N PHE A 46 -9.32 -0.66 4.82
CA PHE A 46 -8.33 -1.07 5.81
C PHE A 46 -7.02 -0.27 5.65
N LEU A 47 -6.56 -0.10 4.43
CA LEU A 47 -5.36 0.70 4.17
C LEU A 47 -5.56 2.15 4.59
N GLU A 48 -6.73 2.69 4.33
CA GLU A 48 -7.07 4.05 4.75
C GLU A 48 -7.08 4.16 6.28
N PHE A 49 -7.62 3.15 6.96
CA PHE A 49 -7.61 3.10 8.42
C PHE A 49 -6.18 3.14 8.95
N ILE A 50 -5.28 2.34 8.39
CA ILE A 50 -3.88 2.31 8.80
C ILE A 50 -3.25 3.69 8.60
N SER A 51 -3.52 4.32 7.48
CA SER A 51 -3.00 5.65 7.17
C SER A 51 -3.42 6.68 8.23
N ARG A 52 -4.68 6.62 8.65
CA ARG A 52 -5.18 7.53 9.70
C ARG A 52 -4.50 7.28 11.05
N GLN A 53 -4.27 6.00 11.39
CA GLN A 53 -3.59 5.68 12.64
C GLN A 53 -2.14 6.14 12.64
N TRP A 54 -1.48 5.97 11.51
CA TRP A 54 -0.11 6.44 11.35
C TRP A 54 0.01 7.96 11.58
N ASN A 55 -0.93 8.72 11.04
CA ASN A 55 -0.91 10.18 11.14
C ASN A 55 -1.20 10.70 12.55
N LYS A 56 -1.72 9.86 13.43
CA LYS A 56 -2.02 10.25 14.80
C LYS A 56 -0.84 10.04 15.75
N GLU A 57 0.16 9.35 15.30
CA GLU A 57 1.36 9.15 16.08
C GLU A 57 2.34 10.31 15.90
#